data_af4efd4df914e861e5e1405224810f0a
#
_entry.id   af4efd4df914e861e5e1405224810f0a
#
_cell.length_a   1.000
_cell.length_b   1.000
_cell.length_c   1.000
_cell.angle_alpha   90.00
_cell.angle_beta   90.00
_cell.angle_gamma   90.00
#
_symmetry.space_group_name_H-M   'P 1'
#
loop_
_entity.id
_entity.type
_entity.pdbx_description
1 polymer ?
#
loop_
_entity_poly.entity_id
_entity_poly.type
_entity_poly.pdbx_seq_one_letter_code
_entity_poly.pdbx_strand_id
1 'polypeptide(L)'
;MANKVVISGVNTATLPKLKNEEISQLMKKVKQGDEFARDQFVVANLRLVLSVVQRFSGHCDKADDMFQVGCVGLMKAIDNFDENLNVKFSTYAVPMIIGEIRRFLRDNNSVRVSRSIRDVAYRAVKAKEQFIKENNAEPTIEQIAQMIDLPLRDVYFAMDAISETVSLSEPVYNDGNEQIRIMDQIADEKNCDDEIFEKLSLNDAIKNLNEKEKEILIMRYYVGKTQMEVSEEVGISQAQVSRLEKNALKAIKDFIE
;
A
#
# COMPACT_ATOMS: atom_id res chain seq x y z
N MET A 1 25.05 3.32 -21.27
CA MET A 1 24.45 2.12 -21.93
C MET A 1 22.96 2.18 -21.67
N ALA A 2 22.13 2.13 -22.71
CA ALA A 2 20.67 2.13 -22.50
C ALA A 2 20.26 0.83 -21.80
N ASN A 3 19.61 0.91 -20.63
CA ASN A 3 19.09 -0.23 -19.91
C ASN A 3 18.13 -1.00 -20.85
N LYS A 4 18.53 -2.19 -21.24
CA LYS A 4 17.71 -3.06 -22.11
C LYS A 4 16.59 -3.63 -21.24
N VAL A 5 15.37 -3.11 -21.40
CA VAL A 5 14.19 -3.68 -20.76
C VAL A 5 13.89 -5.04 -21.37
N VAL A 6 13.90 -6.08 -20.56
CA VAL A 6 13.54 -7.45 -20.96
C VAL A 6 12.09 -7.65 -20.52
N ILE A 7 11.23 -8.03 -21.45
CA ILE A 7 9.81 -8.31 -21.22
C ILE A 7 9.59 -9.82 -21.28
N SER A 8 8.93 -10.37 -20.29
CA SER A 8 8.63 -11.79 -20.21
C SER A 8 7.72 -12.23 -21.37
N GLY A 9 8.12 -13.27 -22.09
CA GLY A 9 7.32 -13.84 -23.19
C GLY A 9 7.37 -13.08 -24.53
N VAL A 10 8.05 -11.94 -24.62
CA VAL A 10 8.18 -11.17 -25.88
C VAL A 10 9.65 -11.10 -26.29
N ASN A 11 9.97 -11.66 -27.45
CA ASN A 11 11.29 -11.50 -28.04
C ASN A 11 11.42 -10.11 -28.66
N THR A 12 11.95 -9.16 -27.88
CA THR A 12 12.08 -7.75 -28.28
C THR A 12 13.05 -7.51 -29.44
N ALA A 13 13.93 -8.49 -29.74
CA ALA A 13 14.90 -8.41 -30.83
C ALA A 13 14.29 -8.68 -32.20
N THR A 14 13.27 -9.54 -32.27
CA THR A 14 12.65 -10.02 -33.54
C THR A 14 11.40 -9.25 -33.93
N LEU A 15 11.03 -8.19 -33.21
CA LEU A 15 9.84 -7.40 -33.54
C LEU A 15 9.94 -6.77 -34.94
N PRO A 16 8.91 -6.89 -35.78
CA PRO A 16 8.92 -6.40 -37.14
C PRO A 16 9.06 -4.86 -37.19
N LYS A 17 9.69 -4.39 -38.25
CA LYS A 17 9.77 -2.95 -38.58
C LYS A 17 9.03 -2.75 -39.89
N LEU A 18 7.93 -2.03 -39.84
CA LEU A 18 7.22 -1.63 -41.06
C LEU A 18 7.67 -0.26 -41.54
N LYS A 19 7.64 -0.07 -42.87
CA LYS A 19 7.82 1.24 -43.49
C LYS A 19 6.55 2.08 -43.36
N ASN A 20 6.67 3.39 -43.42
CA ASN A 20 5.53 4.30 -43.27
C ASN A 20 4.40 4.03 -44.28
N GLU A 21 4.71 3.59 -45.50
CA GLU A 21 3.74 3.25 -46.52
C GLU A 21 2.95 2.00 -46.17
N GLU A 22 3.62 0.97 -45.63
CA GLU A 22 3.00 -0.29 -45.17
C GLU A 22 2.08 -0.03 -43.97
N ILE A 23 2.52 0.85 -43.05
CA ILE A 23 1.73 1.29 -41.90
C ILE A 23 0.42 1.95 -42.36
N SER A 24 0.48 2.85 -43.35
CA SER A 24 -0.70 3.53 -43.89
C SER A 24 -1.66 2.55 -44.61
N GLN A 25 -1.11 1.59 -45.36
CA GLN A 25 -1.94 0.58 -46.01
C GLN A 25 -2.64 -0.37 -45.01
N LEU A 26 -1.92 -0.80 -43.97
CA LEU A 26 -2.47 -1.62 -42.89
C LEU A 26 -3.57 -0.86 -42.12
N MET A 27 -3.34 0.43 -41.82
CA MET A 27 -4.34 1.24 -41.10
C MET A 27 -5.64 1.34 -41.90
N LYS A 28 -5.60 1.50 -43.22
CA LYS A 28 -6.82 1.48 -44.07
C LYS A 28 -7.61 0.17 -43.95
N LYS A 29 -6.90 -0.97 -43.92
CA LYS A 29 -7.54 -2.29 -43.71
C LYS A 29 -8.14 -2.43 -42.33
N VAL A 30 -7.43 -1.94 -41.29
CA VAL A 30 -7.94 -1.91 -39.92
C VAL A 30 -9.24 -1.11 -39.81
N LYS A 31 -9.33 0.04 -40.50
CA LYS A 31 -10.54 0.87 -40.53
C LYS A 31 -11.69 0.21 -41.31
N GLN A 32 -11.40 -0.76 -42.19
CA GLN A 32 -12.39 -1.59 -42.88
C GLN A 32 -12.90 -2.79 -42.04
N GLY A 33 -12.34 -2.95 -40.81
CA GLY A 33 -12.73 -4.02 -39.88
C GLY A 33 -11.94 -5.32 -40.03
N ASP A 34 -10.80 -5.33 -40.71
CA ASP A 34 -9.92 -6.50 -40.84
C ASP A 34 -9.16 -6.75 -39.52
N GLU A 35 -9.59 -7.77 -38.76
CA GLU A 35 -8.97 -8.14 -37.49
C GLU A 35 -7.53 -8.62 -37.64
N PHE A 36 -7.22 -9.35 -38.75
CA PHE A 36 -5.86 -9.82 -38.98
C PHE A 36 -4.90 -8.65 -39.28
N ALA A 37 -5.35 -7.66 -40.03
CA ALA A 37 -4.58 -6.43 -40.25
C ALA A 37 -4.39 -5.65 -38.94
N ARG A 38 -5.38 -5.66 -38.05
CA ARG A 38 -5.29 -5.04 -36.70
C ARG A 38 -4.20 -5.70 -35.87
N ASP A 39 -4.17 -7.02 -35.79
CA ASP A 39 -3.15 -7.75 -35.04
C ASP A 39 -1.75 -7.50 -35.58
N GLN A 40 -1.59 -7.54 -36.91
CA GLN A 40 -0.32 -7.20 -37.57
C GLN A 40 0.11 -5.77 -37.25
N PHE A 41 -0.82 -4.83 -37.24
CA PHE A 41 -0.54 -3.44 -36.93
C PHE A 41 -0.08 -3.26 -35.48
N VAL A 42 -0.74 -3.94 -34.51
CA VAL A 42 -0.34 -3.94 -33.09
C VAL A 42 1.08 -4.48 -32.94
N VAL A 43 1.37 -5.67 -33.49
CA VAL A 43 2.69 -6.32 -33.38
C VAL A 43 3.80 -5.43 -33.97
N ALA A 44 3.54 -4.80 -35.10
CA ALA A 44 4.50 -3.90 -35.74
C ALA A 44 4.84 -2.64 -34.90
N ASN A 45 3.91 -2.21 -34.05
CA ASN A 45 4.06 -1.02 -33.22
C ASN A 45 4.47 -1.32 -31.75
N LEU A 46 4.68 -2.60 -31.37
CA LEU A 46 5.14 -2.94 -30.01
C LEU A 46 6.49 -2.31 -29.65
N ARG A 47 7.37 -2.07 -30.63
CA ARG A 47 8.63 -1.33 -30.42
C ARG A 47 8.40 0.09 -29.92
N LEU A 48 7.30 0.72 -30.35
CA LEU A 48 6.94 2.05 -29.88
C LEU A 48 6.58 2.01 -28.38
N VAL A 49 5.80 1.00 -27.97
CA VAL A 49 5.47 0.78 -26.56
C VAL A 49 6.74 0.56 -25.73
N LEU A 50 7.66 -0.31 -26.19
CA LEU A 50 8.95 -0.54 -25.52
C LEU A 50 9.76 0.73 -25.35
N SER A 51 9.82 1.58 -26.37
CA SER A 51 10.55 2.84 -26.30
C SER A 51 9.96 3.81 -25.27
N VAL A 52 8.65 3.74 -25.05
CA VAL A 52 7.96 4.53 -24.03
C VAL A 52 8.22 3.96 -22.64
N VAL A 53 8.11 2.64 -22.45
CA VAL A 53 8.36 1.97 -21.15
C VAL A 53 9.79 2.23 -20.68
N GLN A 54 10.78 2.22 -21.56
CA GLN A 54 12.17 2.55 -21.22
C GLN A 54 12.35 3.93 -20.58
N ARG A 55 11.45 4.88 -20.83
CA ARG A 55 11.49 6.21 -20.18
C ARG A 55 11.04 6.18 -18.71
N PHE A 56 10.38 5.09 -18.30
CA PHE A 56 9.94 4.86 -16.91
C PHE A 56 10.89 3.92 -16.16
N SER A 57 12.19 4.03 -16.40
CA SER A 57 13.24 3.15 -15.85
C SER A 57 13.31 3.09 -14.33
N GLY A 58 12.74 4.07 -13.61
CA GLY A 58 12.64 4.05 -12.14
C GLY A 58 11.68 3.00 -11.57
N HIS A 59 10.89 2.31 -12.41
CA HIS A 59 9.91 1.29 -12.02
C HIS A 59 10.20 -0.05 -12.73
N CYS A 60 11.45 -0.50 -12.71
CA CYS A 60 11.89 -1.69 -13.44
C CYS A 60 11.19 -2.98 -13.02
N ASP A 61 10.82 -3.11 -11.75
CA ASP A 61 10.06 -4.20 -11.16
C ASP A 61 8.64 -4.36 -11.77
N LYS A 62 8.09 -3.30 -12.34
CA LYS A 62 6.77 -3.26 -12.99
C LYS A 62 6.86 -3.17 -14.51
N ALA A 63 8.00 -3.49 -15.11
CA ALA A 63 8.22 -3.29 -16.55
C ALA A 63 7.25 -4.10 -17.42
N ASP A 64 6.97 -5.35 -17.06
CA ASP A 64 6.03 -6.22 -17.77
C ASP A 64 4.60 -5.67 -17.72
N ASP A 65 4.15 -5.23 -16.56
CA ASP A 65 2.83 -4.64 -16.37
C ASP A 65 2.70 -3.32 -17.15
N MET A 66 3.73 -2.46 -17.07
CA MET A 66 3.75 -1.22 -17.85
C MET A 66 3.72 -1.46 -19.35
N PHE A 67 4.36 -2.54 -19.82
CA PHE A 67 4.32 -2.91 -21.22
C PHE A 67 2.91 -3.36 -21.63
N GLN A 68 2.25 -4.20 -20.83
CA GLN A 68 0.88 -4.65 -21.11
C GLN A 68 -0.10 -3.47 -21.13
N VAL A 69 -0.03 -2.60 -20.14
CA VAL A 69 -0.86 -1.37 -20.09
C VAL A 69 -0.54 -0.43 -21.24
N GLY A 70 0.73 -0.32 -21.61
CA GLY A 70 1.15 0.41 -22.81
C GLY A 70 0.56 -0.15 -24.10
N CYS A 71 0.44 -1.48 -24.22
CA CYS A 71 -0.25 -2.14 -25.34
C CYS A 71 -1.75 -1.80 -25.35
N VAL A 72 -2.40 -1.72 -24.19
CA VAL A 72 -3.79 -1.23 -24.11
C VAL A 72 -3.89 0.21 -24.62
N GLY A 73 -2.94 1.07 -24.22
CA GLY A 73 -2.86 2.44 -24.75
C GLY A 73 -2.66 2.50 -26.26
N LEU A 74 -1.83 1.60 -26.81
CA LEU A 74 -1.62 1.45 -28.25
C LEU A 74 -2.92 1.04 -28.97
N MET A 75 -3.64 0.03 -28.43
CA MET A 75 -4.91 -0.43 -29.02
C MET A 75 -5.94 0.70 -29.04
N LYS A 76 -6.10 1.44 -27.93
CA LYS A 76 -6.97 2.63 -27.89
C LYS A 76 -6.55 3.69 -28.92
N ALA A 77 -5.25 3.86 -29.14
CA ALA A 77 -4.77 4.79 -30.15
C ALA A 77 -5.13 4.32 -31.57
N ILE A 78 -5.06 3.03 -31.87
CA ILE A 78 -5.44 2.46 -33.16
C ILE A 78 -6.94 2.68 -33.44
N ASP A 79 -7.78 2.40 -32.43
CA ASP A 79 -9.24 2.51 -32.57
C ASP A 79 -9.69 3.96 -32.80
N ASN A 80 -9.04 4.92 -32.14
CA ASN A 80 -9.41 6.34 -32.16
C ASN A 80 -8.60 7.20 -33.15
N PHE A 81 -7.63 6.64 -33.87
CA PHE A 81 -6.83 7.41 -34.80
C PHE A 81 -7.63 7.83 -36.04
N ASP A 82 -7.51 9.12 -36.40
CA ASP A 82 -8.08 9.66 -37.63
C ASP A 82 -6.96 9.98 -38.62
N GLU A 83 -7.00 9.36 -39.82
CA GLU A 83 -6.02 9.57 -40.88
C GLU A 83 -6.09 10.97 -41.49
N ASN A 84 -7.22 11.67 -41.33
CA ASN A 84 -7.43 13.01 -41.89
C ASN A 84 -6.63 14.11 -41.15
N LEU A 85 -6.09 13.83 -39.97
CA LEU A 85 -5.41 14.81 -39.13
C LEU A 85 -3.99 15.17 -39.59
N ASN A 86 -3.50 14.64 -40.71
CA ASN A 86 -2.15 14.89 -41.25
C ASN A 86 -0.99 14.72 -40.26
N VAL A 87 -1.17 13.89 -39.21
CA VAL A 87 -0.13 13.58 -38.23
C VAL A 87 0.27 12.11 -38.35
N LYS A 88 1.55 11.81 -38.06
CA LYS A 88 2.00 10.42 -38.02
C LYS A 88 1.34 9.68 -36.86
N PHE A 89 0.95 8.42 -37.10
CA PHE A 89 0.36 7.56 -36.07
C PHE A 89 1.17 7.56 -34.76
N SER A 90 2.52 7.46 -34.85
CA SER A 90 3.38 7.46 -33.68
C SER A 90 3.26 8.73 -32.82
N THR A 91 3.03 9.88 -33.46
CA THR A 91 2.85 11.17 -32.75
C THR A 91 1.56 11.18 -31.94
N TYR A 92 0.52 10.53 -32.44
CA TYR A 92 -0.76 10.36 -31.73
C TYR A 92 -0.69 9.26 -30.67
N ALA A 93 -0.08 8.13 -30.96
CA ALA A 93 -0.04 6.96 -30.09
C ALA A 93 0.81 7.17 -28.83
N VAL A 94 1.97 7.84 -28.94
CA VAL A 94 2.88 8.04 -27.79
C VAL A 94 2.22 8.72 -26.59
N PRO A 95 1.50 9.85 -26.72
CA PRO A 95 0.77 10.45 -25.61
C PRO A 95 -0.29 9.52 -25.00
N MET A 96 -0.99 8.72 -25.81
CA MET A 96 -1.99 7.76 -25.34
C MET A 96 -1.34 6.67 -24.52
N ILE A 97 -0.25 6.08 -24.98
CA ILE A 97 0.53 5.06 -24.26
C ILE A 97 1.05 5.63 -22.93
N ILE A 98 1.67 6.82 -22.96
CA ILE A 98 2.15 7.50 -21.75
C ILE A 98 0.99 7.75 -20.76
N GLY A 99 -0.16 8.17 -21.26
CA GLY A 99 -1.35 8.44 -20.46
C GLY A 99 -1.83 7.20 -19.69
N GLU A 100 -1.91 6.06 -20.37
CA GLU A 100 -2.31 4.78 -19.73
C GLU A 100 -1.26 4.29 -18.73
N ILE A 101 0.04 4.36 -19.06
CA ILE A 101 1.12 3.98 -18.12
C ILE A 101 1.10 4.87 -16.87
N ARG A 102 0.97 6.20 -17.03
CA ARG A 102 0.88 7.13 -15.89
C ARG A 102 -0.35 6.86 -15.04
N ARG A 103 -1.49 6.52 -15.67
CA ARG A 103 -2.69 6.14 -14.96
C ARG A 103 -2.48 4.86 -14.15
N PHE A 104 -1.89 3.84 -14.75
CA PHE A 104 -1.55 2.59 -14.07
C PHE A 104 -0.63 2.83 -12.87
N LEU A 105 0.48 3.53 -13.05
CA LEU A 105 1.43 3.85 -11.96
C LEU A 105 0.76 4.63 -10.82
N ARG A 106 -0.18 5.51 -11.14
CA ARG A 106 -0.94 6.25 -10.13
C ARG A 106 -1.91 5.36 -9.36
N ASP A 107 -2.59 4.45 -10.06
CA ASP A 107 -3.70 3.68 -9.48
C ASP A 107 -3.21 2.36 -8.83
N ASN A 108 -2.00 1.90 -9.18
CA ASN A 108 -1.39 0.64 -8.71
C ASN A 108 -0.35 0.83 -7.58
N ASN A 109 -0.57 1.78 -6.69
CA ASN A 109 0.23 1.92 -5.47
C ASN A 109 -0.38 1.08 -4.34
N SER A 110 0.48 0.56 -3.44
CA SER A 110 0.07 -0.23 -2.26
C SER A 110 -0.92 0.53 -1.37
N VAL A 111 -0.72 1.84 -1.21
CA VAL A 111 -1.62 2.74 -0.47
C VAL A 111 -2.27 3.72 -1.44
N ARG A 112 -3.61 3.83 -1.35
CA ARG A 112 -4.37 4.76 -2.18
C ARG A 112 -4.25 6.19 -1.64
N VAL A 113 -3.58 7.05 -2.39
CA VAL A 113 -3.46 8.48 -2.10
C VAL A 113 -4.43 9.28 -2.98
N SER A 114 -5.18 10.24 -2.39
CA SER A 114 -6.10 11.10 -3.13
C SER A 114 -5.36 11.98 -4.14
N ARG A 115 -6.08 12.42 -5.20
CA ARG A 115 -5.47 13.27 -6.25
C ARG A 115 -4.98 14.60 -5.68
N SER A 116 -5.77 15.23 -4.81
CA SER A 116 -5.41 16.50 -4.19
C SER A 116 -4.10 16.43 -3.41
N ILE A 117 -3.93 15.40 -2.59
CA ILE A 117 -2.69 15.18 -1.81
C ILE A 117 -1.51 14.95 -2.75
N ARG A 118 -1.71 14.16 -3.81
CA ARG A 118 -0.66 13.87 -4.80
C ARG A 118 -0.25 15.11 -5.60
N ASP A 119 -1.21 15.98 -5.93
CA ASP A 119 -0.93 17.24 -6.61
C ASP A 119 -0.10 18.19 -5.73
N VAL A 120 -0.42 18.27 -4.43
CA VAL A 120 0.38 19.02 -3.44
C VAL A 120 1.79 18.44 -3.35
N ALA A 121 1.91 17.12 -3.22
CA ALA A 121 3.20 16.43 -3.16
C ALA A 121 4.04 16.67 -4.42
N TYR A 122 3.45 16.59 -5.62
CA TYR A 122 4.15 16.88 -6.87
C TYR A 122 4.66 18.32 -6.94
N ARG A 123 3.86 19.30 -6.49
CA ARG A 123 4.29 20.70 -6.38
C ARG A 123 5.44 20.86 -5.39
N ALA A 124 5.38 20.16 -4.25
CA ALA A 124 6.42 20.20 -3.22
C ALA A 124 7.74 19.60 -3.73
N VAL A 125 7.70 18.43 -4.40
CA VAL A 125 8.89 17.81 -4.98
C VAL A 125 9.51 18.70 -6.05
N LYS A 126 8.70 19.30 -6.92
CA LYS A 126 9.17 20.23 -7.95
C LYS A 126 9.83 21.50 -7.36
N ALA A 127 9.23 22.05 -6.29
CA ALA A 127 9.81 23.17 -5.55
C ALA A 127 11.14 22.79 -4.88
N LYS A 128 11.23 21.59 -4.27
CA LYS A 128 12.46 21.04 -3.72
C LYS A 128 13.57 20.94 -4.78
N GLU A 129 13.27 20.37 -5.94
CA GLU A 129 14.22 20.25 -7.04
C GLU A 129 14.70 21.61 -7.55
N GLN A 130 13.80 22.59 -7.64
CA GLN A 130 14.15 23.93 -8.08
C GLN A 130 15.06 24.62 -7.06
N PHE A 131 14.74 24.55 -5.78
CA PHE A 131 15.56 25.13 -4.70
C PHE A 131 16.97 24.54 -4.68
N ILE A 132 17.10 23.19 -4.83
CA ILE A 132 18.40 22.52 -4.90
C ILE A 132 19.22 23.02 -6.08
N LYS A 133 18.60 23.23 -7.26
CA LYS A 133 19.30 23.76 -8.45
C LYS A 133 19.79 25.18 -8.25
N GLU A 134 19.04 26.02 -7.54
CA GLU A 134 19.37 27.44 -7.33
C GLU A 134 20.36 27.65 -6.20
N ASN A 135 20.25 26.88 -5.11
CA ASN A 135 21.01 27.13 -3.88
C ASN A 135 22.07 26.05 -3.57
N ASN A 136 22.15 24.95 -4.35
CA ASN A 136 23.00 23.79 -4.06
C ASN A 136 22.87 23.24 -2.64
N ALA A 137 21.71 23.41 -1.99
CA ALA A 137 21.40 22.98 -0.63
C ALA A 137 19.99 22.38 -0.58
N GLU A 138 19.74 21.44 0.33
CA GLU A 138 18.40 20.89 0.54
C GLU A 138 17.51 21.88 1.33
N PRO A 139 16.29 22.20 0.83
CA PRO A 139 15.35 23.06 1.54
C PRO A 139 14.71 22.32 2.72
N THR A 140 14.38 23.09 3.76
CA THR A 140 13.49 22.60 4.83
C THR A 140 12.04 22.51 4.33
N ILE A 141 11.20 21.70 5.00
CA ILE A 141 9.79 21.59 4.66
C ILE A 141 9.06 22.94 4.76
N GLU A 142 9.48 23.78 5.70
CA GLU A 142 8.97 25.15 5.88
C GLU A 142 9.26 26.03 4.67
N GLN A 143 10.48 25.96 4.14
CA GLN A 143 10.86 26.69 2.92
C GLN A 143 10.08 26.20 1.69
N ILE A 144 9.87 24.88 1.58
CA ILE A 144 9.03 24.32 0.52
C ILE A 144 7.59 24.84 0.65
N ALA A 145 7.02 24.84 1.87
CA ALA A 145 5.67 25.32 2.12
C ALA A 145 5.49 26.80 1.74
N GLN A 146 6.48 27.64 2.06
CA GLN A 146 6.51 29.04 1.63
C GLN A 146 6.58 29.20 0.11
N MET A 147 7.42 28.39 -0.57
CA MET A 147 7.57 28.48 -2.03
C MET A 147 6.29 28.11 -2.80
N ILE A 148 5.49 27.17 -2.26
CA ILE A 148 4.25 26.72 -2.92
C ILE A 148 2.99 27.38 -2.38
N ASP A 149 3.13 28.27 -1.38
CA ASP A 149 2.04 29.01 -0.72
C ASP A 149 0.95 28.06 -0.18
N LEU A 150 1.38 27.09 0.62
CA LEU A 150 0.49 26.13 1.30
C LEU A 150 0.85 25.99 2.78
N PRO A 151 -0.11 25.59 3.64
CA PRO A 151 0.14 25.34 5.05
C PRO A 151 1.19 24.23 5.24
N LEU A 152 2.12 24.42 6.18
CA LEU A 152 3.17 23.46 6.50
C LEU A 152 2.62 22.04 6.73
N ARG A 153 1.50 21.94 7.46
CA ARG A 153 0.84 20.67 7.76
C ARG A 153 0.45 19.89 6.50
N ASP A 154 -0.10 20.58 5.50
CA ASP A 154 -0.57 19.95 4.26
C ASP A 154 0.60 19.47 3.41
N VAL A 155 1.69 20.24 3.38
CA VAL A 155 2.92 19.88 2.68
C VAL A 155 3.58 18.67 3.34
N TYR A 156 3.71 18.68 4.67
CA TYR A 156 4.25 17.56 5.43
C TYR A 156 3.44 16.28 5.18
N PHE A 157 2.12 16.37 5.33
CA PHE A 157 1.22 15.24 5.11
C PHE A 157 1.29 14.72 3.66
N ALA A 158 1.38 15.61 2.67
CA ALA A 158 1.46 15.22 1.28
C ALA A 158 2.79 14.53 0.94
N MET A 159 3.90 15.02 1.50
CA MET A 159 5.23 14.41 1.30
C MET A 159 5.33 13.04 1.95
N ASP A 160 4.76 12.88 3.15
CA ASP A 160 4.69 11.60 3.87
C ASP A 160 3.81 10.58 3.11
N ALA A 161 2.66 11.02 2.60
CA ALA A 161 1.71 10.17 1.89
C ALA A 161 2.24 9.57 0.57
N ILE A 162 3.27 10.18 -0.06
CA ILE A 162 3.89 9.65 -1.28
C ILE A 162 5.13 8.81 -1.02
N SER A 163 5.56 8.69 0.25
CA SER A 163 6.70 7.84 0.60
C SER A 163 6.40 6.39 0.22
N GLU A 164 7.42 5.70 -0.26
CA GLU A 164 7.28 4.29 -0.63
C GLU A 164 7.10 3.44 0.64
N THR A 165 6.21 2.44 0.54
CA THR A 165 6.03 1.46 1.61
C THR A 165 7.22 0.52 1.66
N VAL A 166 7.74 0.30 2.87
CA VAL A 166 8.85 -0.61 3.12
C VAL A 166 8.31 -1.98 3.55
N SER A 167 8.95 -3.06 3.11
CA SER A 167 8.53 -4.41 3.49
C SER A 167 8.89 -4.68 4.96
N LEU A 168 7.94 -5.19 5.74
CA LEU A 168 8.21 -5.65 7.11
C LEU A 168 9.26 -6.79 7.18
N SER A 169 9.39 -7.53 6.09
CA SER A 169 10.39 -8.61 5.98
C SER A 169 11.76 -8.13 5.49
N GLU A 170 11.91 -6.82 5.23
CA GLU A 170 13.19 -6.27 4.80
C GLU A 170 14.21 -6.31 5.94
N PRO A 171 15.44 -6.79 5.70
CA PRO A 171 16.49 -6.84 6.72
C PRO A 171 16.99 -5.42 6.99
N VAL A 172 16.94 -5.01 8.26
CA VAL A 172 17.52 -3.74 8.73
C VAL A 172 19.04 -3.88 8.90
N TYR A 173 19.47 -5.04 9.33
CA TYR A 173 20.88 -5.35 9.57
C TYR A 173 21.24 -6.71 8.99
N ASN A 174 22.37 -6.79 8.30
CA ASN A 174 22.84 -8.00 7.62
C ASN A 174 24.22 -8.35 8.17
N ASP A 175 24.28 -9.00 9.33
CA ASP A 175 25.54 -9.41 9.99
C ASP A 175 25.71 -10.94 9.92
N GLY A 176 25.75 -11.43 8.71
CA GLY A 176 26.22 -12.78 8.34
C GLY A 176 25.35 -13.98 8.72
N ASN A 177 24.82 -14.11 9.92
CA ASN A 177 24.05 -15.29 10.36
C ASN A 177 22.65 -15.01 10.90
N GLU A 178 22.34 -13.83 11.40
CA GLU A 178 21.02 -13.45 11.87
C GLU A 178 20.57 -12.16 11.18
N GLN A 179 19.51 -12.24 10.40
CA GLN A 179 18.91 -11.08 9.75
C GLN A 179 17.83 -10.51 10.66
N ILE A 180 18.09 -9.37 11.28
CA ILE A 180 17.08 -8.60 11.99
C ILE A 180 16.21 -7.89 10.96
N ARG A 181 14.91 -8.19 10.95
CA ARG A 181 13.92 -7.61 10.04
C ARG A 181 13.24 -6.41 10.71
N ILE A 182 12.63 -5.54 9.90
CA ILE A 182 11.85 -4.40 10.42
C ILE A 182 10.75 -4.88 11.38
N MET A 183 10.09 -6.01 11.07
CA MET A 183 9.04 -6.58 11.94
C MET A 183 9.54 -6.94 13.34
N ASP A 184 10.81 -7.32 13.48
CA ASP A 184 11.39 -7.71 14.77
C ASP A 184 11.66 -6.49 15.69
N GLN A 185 11.65 -5.29 15.12
CA GLN A 185 11.83 -4.03 15.87
C GLN A 185 10.50 -3.38 16.30
N ILE A 186 9.35 -3.88 15.79
CA ILE A 186 8.05 -3.32 16.13
C ILE A 186 7.57 -3.95 17.44
N ALA A 187 7.43 -3.12 18.48
CA ALA A 187 6.89 -3.56 19.76
C ALA A 187 5.39 -3.86 19.66
N ASP A 188 4.94 -4.91 20.34
CA ASP A 188 3.52 -5.22 20.51
C ASP A 188 2.98 -4.43 21.71
N GLU A 189 2.37 -3.28 21.45
CA GLU A 189 1.80 -2.42 22.51
C GLU A 189 0.56 -3.02 23.19
N LYS A 190 -0.06 -4.06 22.59
CA LYS A 190 -1.29 -4.67 23.14
C LYS A 190 -1.01 -5.81 24.11
N ASN A 191 0.14 -6.45 24.01
CA ASN A 191 0.56 -7.53 24.89
C ASN A 191 1.74 -7.06 25.75
N CYS A 192 1.54 -6.01 26.54
CA CYS A 192 2.52 -5.60 27.52
C CYS A 192 2.72 -6.72 28.54
N ASP A 193 3.97 -6.96 28.93
CA ASP A 193 4.32 -7.94 29.96
C ASP A 193 3.52 -7.71 31.25
N ASP A 194 3.22 -6.44 31.56
CA ASP A 194 2.38 -6.04 32.70
C ASP A 194 0.99 -6.68 32.68
N GLU A 195 0.29 -6.72 31.54
CA GLU A 195 -1.02 -7.38 31.43
C GLU A 195 -0.92 -8.90 31.65
N ILE A 196 0.17 -9.51 31.20
CA ILE A 196 0.42 -10.95 31.38
C ILE A 196 0.67 -11.23 32.86
N PHE A 197 1.49 -10.41 33.52
CA PHE A 197 1.76 -10.52 34.96
C PHE A 197 0.51 -10.27 35.80
N GLU A 198 -0.32 -9.28 35.46
CA GLU A 198 -1.59 -9.04 36.12
C GLU A 198 -2.55 -10.24 35.99
N LYS A 199 -2.68 -10.84 34.80
CA LYS A 199 -3.52 -12.03 34.58
C LYS A 199 -3.01 -13.26 35.34
N LEU A 200 -1.68 -13.46 35.40
CA LEU A 200 -1.07 -14.54 36.17
C LEU A 200 -1.28 -14.35 37.65
N SER A 201 -1.01 -13.15 38.17
CA SER A 201 -1.22 -12.81 39.58
C SER A 201 -2.68 -12.97 39.99
N LEU A 202 -3.61 -12.53 39.14
CA LEU A 202 -5.06 -12.70 39.36
C LEU A 202 -5.46 -14.17 39.41
N ASN A 203 -4.94 -14.99 38.47
CA ASN A 203 -5.24 -16.44 38.48
C ASN A 203 -4.70 -17.14 39.73
N ASP A 204 -3.53 -16.77 40.21
CA ASP A 204 -2.95 -17.33 41.41
C ASP A 204 -3.70 -16.84 42.69
N ALA A 205 -4.10 -15.57 42.71
CA ALA A 205 -4.99 -15.08 43.78
C ALA A 205 -6.32 -15.86 43.86
N ILE A 206 -6.96 -16.11 42.70
CA ILE A 206 -8.20 -16.90 42.65
C ILE A 206 -7.98 -18.35 43.12
N LYS A 207 -6.84 -18.98 42.81
CA LYS A 207 -6.53 -20.34 43.27
C LYS A 207 -6.40 -20.43 44.78
N ASN A 208 -5.94 -19.38 45.44
CA ASN A 208 -5.75 -19.32 46.88
C ASN A 208 -7.02 -19.02 47.68
N LEU A 209 -8.14 -18.71 47.01
CA LEU A 209 -9.43 -18.50 47.68
C LEU A 209 -10.05 -19.81 48.13
N ASN A 210 -10.94 -19.71 49.14
CA ASN A 210 -11.77 -20.85 49.54
C ASN A 210 -12.72 -21.29 48.42
N GLU A 211 -13.01 -22.59 48.32
CA GLU A 211 -13.86 -23.14 47.24
C GLU A 211 -15.20 -22.41 47.10
N LYS A 212 -15.87 -22.05 48.23
CA LYS A 212 -17.14 -21.31 48.22
C LYS A 212 -16.99 -19.88 47.70
N GLU A 213 -15.90 -19.20 48.04
CA GLU A 213 -15.60 -17.82 47.54
C GLU A 213 -15.31 -17.85 46.05
N LYS A 214 -14.57 -18.84 45.61
CA LYS A 214 -14.25 -19.06 44.20
C LYS A 214 -15.51 -19.37 43.38
N GLU A 215 -16.37 -20.24 43.85
CA GLU A 215 -17.63 -20.58 43.20
C GLU A 215 -18.53 -19.34 43.05
N ILE A 216 -18.69 -18.56 44.13
CA ILE A 216 -19.45 -17.30 44.09
C ILE A 216 -18.87 -16.33 43.09
N LEU A 217 -17.54 -16.12 43.01
CA LEU A 217 -16.92 -15.23 42.05
C LEU A 217 -17.13 -15.71 40.62
N ILE A 218 -16.99 -17.01 40.36
CA ILE A 218 -17.23 -17.58 39.02
C ILE A 218 -18.68 -17.32 38.60
N MET A 219 -19.65 -17.61 39.44
CA MET A 219 -21.06 -17.38 39.12
C MET A 219 -21.39 -15.92 38.89
N ARG A 220 -20.78 -15.00 39.66
CA ARG A 220 -21.04 -13.57 39.57
C ARG A 220 -20.38 -12.93 38.36
N TYR A 221 -19.08 -13.19 38.11
CA TYR A 221 -18.27 -12.44 37.14
C TYR A 221 -18.06 -13.19 35.81
N TYR A 222 -18.06 -14.52 35.82
CA TYR A 222 -17.93 -15.30 34.59
C TYR A 222 -19.29 -15.73 34.01
N VAL A 223 -20.22 -16.13 34.86
CA VAL A 223 -21.55 -16.56 34.40
C VAL A 223 -22.54 -15.39 34.35
N GLY A 224 -22.29 -14.30 35.11
CA GLY A 224 -23.09 -13.07 35.07
C GLY A 224 -24.35 -13.14 35.94
N LYS A 225 -24.46 -14.09 36.92
CA LYS A 225 -25.62 -14.24 37.81
C LYS A 225 -25.72 -13.10 38.82
N THR A 226 -26.94 -12.77 39.23
CA THR A 226 -27.21 -11.84 40.32
C THR A 226 -26.90 -12.46 41.67
N GLN A 227 -26.70 -11.66 42.73
CA GLN A 227 -26.51 -12.20 44.10
C GLN A 227 -27.69 -13.03 44.58
N MET A 228 -28.91 -12.73 44.14
CA MET A 228 -30.13 -13.49 44.46
C MET A 228 -30.08 -14.90 43.85
N GLU A 229 -29.80 -14.98 42.55
CA GLU A 229 -29.70 -16.27 41.84
C GLU A 229 -28.58 -17.14 42.40
N VAL A 230 -27.42 -16.54 42.74
CA VAL A 230 -26.31 -17.26 43.40
C VAL A 230 -26.74 -17.76 44.79
N SER A 231 -27.53 -16.97 45.56
CA SER A 231 -28.01 -17.36 46.87
C SER A 231 -28.94 -18.57 46.81
N GLU A 232 -29.79 -18.64 45.81
CA GLU A 232 -30.70 -19.77 45.56
C GLU A 232 -29.93 -21.04 45.17
N GLU A 233 -28.91 -20.91 44.34
CA GLU A 233 -28.16 -22.04 43.81
C GLU A 233 -27.19 -22.65 44.83
N VAL A 234 -26.50 -21.78 45.60
CA VAL A 234 -25.54 -22.20 46.63
C VAL A 234 -26.24 -22.54 47.96
N GLY A 235 -27.51 -22.17 48.10
CA GLY A 235 -28.33 -22.50 49.31
C GLY A 235 -27.94 -21.66 50.54
N ILE A 236 -27.48 -20.41 50.37
CA ILE A 236 -27.11 -19.48 51.44
C ILE A 236 -27.87 -18.15 51.27
N SER A 237 -27.96 -17.34 52.33
CA SER A 237 -28.64 -16.05 52.21
C SER A 237 -27.89 -15.06 51.32
N GLN A 238 -28.64 -14.18 50.62
CA GLN A 238 -28.06 -13.12 49.78
C GLN A 238 -27.06 -12.24 50.56
N ALA A 239 -27.34 -11.98 51.85
CA ALA A 239 -26.41 -11.24 52.72
C ALA A 239 -25.06 -11.97 52.91
N GLN A 240 -25.09 -13.32 53.02
CA GLN A 240 -23.88 -14.15 53.07
C GLN A 240 -23.13 -14.15 51.74
N VAL A 241 -23.83 -14.24 50.61
CA VAL A 241 -23.20 -14.10 49.25
C VAL A 241 -22.48 -12.78 49.16
N SER A 242 -23.12 -11.66 49.50
CA SER A 242 -22.49 -10.32 49.45
C SER A 242 -21.28 -10.20 50.37
N ARG A 243 -21.29 -10.83 51.56
CA ARG A 243 -20.10 -10.82 52.43
C ARG A 243 -18.96 -11.65 51.88
N LEU A 244 -19.24 -12.86 51.37
CA LEU A 244 -18.22 -13.72 50.75
C LEU A 244 -17.63 -13.10 49.51
N GLU A 245 -18.45 -12.50 48.65
CA GLU A 245 -18.00 -11.77 47.47
C GLU A 245 -17.03 -10.63 47.87
N LYS A 246 -17.40 -9.80 48.86
CA LYS A 246 -16.52 -8.71 49.33
C LYS A 246 -15.23 -9.22 49.96
N ASN A 247 -15.29 -10.31 50.73
CA ASN A 247 -14.10 -10.90 51.35
C ASN A 247 -13.17 -11.47 50.27
N ALA A 248 -13.71 -12.17 49.28
CA ALA A 248 -12.96 -12.71 48.17
C ALA A 248 -12.26 -11.59 47.34
N LEU A 249 -12.99 -10.52 47.01
CA LEU A 249 -12.42 -9.39 46.30
C LEU A 249 -11.33 -8.69 47.13
N LYS A 250 -11.52 -8.58 48.43
CA LYS A 250 -10.49 -8.01 49.33
C LYS A 250 -9.25 -8.90 49.39
N ALA A 251 -9.41 -10.21 49.51
CA ALA A 251 -8.31 -11.16 49.52
C ALA A 251 -7.50 -11.15 48.21
N ILE A 252 -8.21 -11.03 47.08
CA ILE A 252 -7.56 -10.87 45.75
C ILE A 252 -6.76 -9.57 45.70
N LYS A 253 -7.35 -8.46 46.17
CA LYS A 253 -6.69 -7.17 46.20
C LYS A 253 -5.43 -7.19 47.07
N ASP A 254 -5.54 -7.69 48.31
CA ASP A 254 -4.43 -7.81 49.24
C ASP A 254 -3.30 -8.76 48.73
N PHE A 255 -3.62 -9.67 47.78
CA PHE A 255 -2.64 -10.56 47.16
C PHE A 255 -1.88 -9.91 45.98
N ILE A 256 -2.53 -9.00 45.25
CA ILE A 256 -1.96 -8.35 44.06
C ILE A 256 -1.17 -7.08 44.41
N GLU A 257 -1.58 -6.34 45.47
CA GLU A 257 -0.84 -5.20 46.02
C GLU A 257 0.40 -5.65 46.82
#